data_49cde414f9dc8f0f9fdbab0c7bbacb69
#
_entry.id   49cde414f9dc8f0f9fdbab0c7bbacb69
#
_cell.length_a   1.000
_cell.length_b   1.000
_cell.length_c   1.000
_cell.angle_alpha   90.00
_cell.angle_beta   90.00
_cell.angle_gamma   90.00
#
_symmetry.space_group_name_H-M   'P 1'
#
loop_
_entity.id
_entity.type
_entity.pdbx_description
1 polymer ?
#
loop_
_entity_poly.entity_id
_entity_poly.type
_entity_poly.pdbx_seq_one_letter_code
_entity_poly.pdbx_strand_id
1 'polypeptide(L)'
;MRDQVSRPAVRVTLAALLTLAVAAGGAACATSDVASTEQAAVYRMPITDPASEIDPLTAADQSAMAITGLVTEPLVSLTRDGELMPRLAVDWTASDDGLVWTIELRPDARFNDGSPVTAADVVSTFDALIADDSVSPGHGAFVGIVESVAVGDEDSVEFTLSRPFSDLPILFTGTNTGILPADYEVGSWLENPIGAGQFLLEDYTIGVGATYVANPDYWNADAIELDGVELKIYDDFAASVLAFQADEIDRIGLTVESASTIDVSQYETISSGYNRFDGIFLDVTAPPFDDVAVREALAWAIDREALVANVYEGNADVANDTTFFPDYSPQPSGLVQREQDLEMVAELLGGRTPSFTLTTANQLLGEVLQQQLNAVPGFEVGLEVLSTEQYFADGEASPWLTAPVTVTNWAKRVPSQYVSLVYGAGAPWNASHYANPALEELTAQFDATTDAVARQELADRIAHVQWSDVPVVIPAYSKSQALQNPRVKGEFIGAIDFYTGYNFAGISIEP
;
A
#
# COMPACT_ATOMS: atom_id res chain seq x y z
N MET A 1 -9.21 67.16 -2.67
CA MET A 1 -8.48 67.70 -3.83
C MET A 1 -8.32 66.54 -4.79
N ARG A 2 -8.99 66.65 -5.88
CA ARG A 2 -9.05 65.71 -7.03
C ARG A 2 -7.73 65.79 -7.78
N ASP A 3 -7.23 64.65 -8.28
CA ASP A 3 -6.62 64.64 -9.60
C ASP A 3 -6.84 63.28 -10.25
N GLN A 4 -7.59 63.34 -11.34
CA GLN A 4 -7.82 62.29 -12.32
C GLN A 4 -6.64 62.29 -13.28
N VAL A 5 -6.11 61.11 -13.61
CA VAL A 5 -5.22 60.94 -14.77
C VAL A 5 -5.88 59.92 -15.70
N SER A 6 -6.19 60.43 -16.88
CA SER A 6 -6.85 59.84 -18.02
C SER A 6 -6.00 58.76 -18.72
N ARG A 7 -6.65 57.64 -19.13
CA ARG A 7 -6.09 56.61 -20.02
C ARG A 7 -6.42 56.96 -21.47
N PRO A 8 -5.53 56.76 -22.46
CA PRO A 8 -5.88 56.82 -23.87
C PRO A 8 -6.37 55.46 -24.39
N ALA A 9 -7.47 55.51 -25.11
CA ALA A 9 -8.06 54.40 -25.84
C ALA A 9 -7.31 54.20 -27.18
N VAL A 10 -6.89 52.95 -27.46
CA VAL A 10 -6.38 52.54 -28.79
C VAL A 10 -7.52 51.90 -29.53
N ARG A 11 -7.92 52.54 -30.65
CA ARG A 11 -8.87 51.98 -31.61
C ARG A 11 -8.11 51.10 -32.61
N VAL A 12 -8.52 49.83 -32.73
CA VAL A 12 -8.09 48.92 -33.79
C VAL A 12 -9.19 48.91 -34.86
N THR A 13 -8.80 49.29 -36.06
CA THR A 13 -9.67 49.36 -37.27
C THR A 13 -9.63 47.98 -37.96
N LEU A 14 -10.80 47.37 -38.15
CA LEU A 14 -10.99 46.19 -38.98
C LEU A 14 -11.02 46.61 -40.44
N ALA A 15 -10.18 46.02 -41.31
CA ALA A 15 -10.33 46.08 -42.78
C ALA A 15 -10.52 44.67 -43.31
N ALA A 16 -11.73 44.42 -43.78
CA ALA A 16 -12.10 43.24 -44.56
C ALA A 16 -11.73 43.45 -46.03
N LEU A 17 -11.08 42.50 -46.67
CA LEU A 17 -10.96 42.40 -48.10
C LEU A 17 -11.27 40.97 -48.55
N LEU A 18 -12.48 40.80 -49.14
CA LEU A 18 -12.86 39.65 -49.92
C LEU A 18 -12.24 39.74 -51.29
N THR A 19 -11.57 38.71 -51.76
CA THR A 19 -11.34 38.48 -53.20
C THR A 19 -11.64 37.02 -53.54
N LEU A 20 -12.69 36.85 -54.30
CA LEU A 20 -13.12 35.60 -54.95
C LEU A 20 -12.22 35.38 -56.18
N ALA A 21 -11.59 34.21 -56.31
CA ALA A 21 -11.07 33.72 -57.57
C ALA A 21 -11.45 32.26 -57.76
N VAL A 22 -12.39 32.02 -58.66
CA VAL A 22 -12.73 30.69 -59.20
C VAL A 22 -11.74 30.37 -60.31
N ALA A 23 -11.03 29.25 -60.19
CA ALA A 23 -10.38 28.60 -61.30
C ALA A 23 -10.58 27.10 -61.21
N ALA A 24 -11.32 26.55 -62.16
CA ALA A 24 -11.48 25.12 -62.36
C ALA A 24 -10.23 24.51 -62.98
N GLY A 25 -9.85 23.32 -62.55
CA GLY A 25 -8.86 22.53 -63.30
C GLY A 25 -8.24 21.38 -62.48
N GLY A 26 -8.64 20.15 -62.83
CA GLY A 26 -7.75 18.98 -62.69
C GLY A 26 -7.94 18.12 -61.45
N ALA A 27 -8.79 17.09 -61.59
CA ALA A 27 -8.74 15.93 -60.68
C ALA A 27 -7.43 15.19 -60.86
N ALA A 28 -6.53 15.36 -59.87
CA ALA A 28 -5.48 14.44 -59.58
C ALA A 28 -5.82 13.81 -58.22
N CYS A 29 -6.16 12.52 -58.23
CA CYS A 29 -6.22 11.71 -57.00
C CYS A 29 -4.83 11.65 -56.40
N ALA A 30 -4.51 12.60 -55.52
CA ALA A 30 -3.46 12.40 -54.54
C ALA A 30 -4.12 11.67 -53.36
N THR A 31 -3.83 10.40 -53.25
CA THR A 31 -3.95 9.70 -51.97
C THR A 31 -3.01 10.43 -51.02
N SER A 32 -3.53 11.38 -50.26
CA SER A 32 -2.86 11.81 -49.06
C SER A 32 -2.90 10.59 -48.12
N ASP A 33 -1.78 9.94 -47.98
CA ASP A 33 -1.50 9.18 -46.80
C ASP A 33 -1.72 10.18 -45.63
N VAL A 34 -2.89 10.08 -45.01
CA VAL A 34 -3.08 10.59 -43.65
C VAL A 34 -2.17 9.68 -42.82
N ALA A 35 -0.95 10.16 -42.58
CA ALA A 35 -0.16 9.59 -41.51
C ALA A 35 -1.09 9.60 -40.28
N SER A 36 -1.56 8.45 -39.87
CA SER A 36 -2.16 8.29 -38.58
C SER A 36 -1.12 8.84 -37.61
N THR A 37 -1.37 9.99 -37.02
CA THR A 37 -0.65 10.40 -35.83
C THR A 37 -0.91 9.28 -34.84
N GLU A 38 0.04 8.39 -34.65
CA GLU A 38 0.02 7.41 -33.58
C GLU A 38 -0.29 8.21 -32.30
N GLN A 39 -1.40 7.92 -31.68
CA GLN A 39 -1.78 8.58 -30.43
C GLN A 39 -0.82 8.05 -29.38
N ALA A 40 -0.16 8.97 -28.65
CA ALA A 40 0.78 8.58 -27.61
C ALA A 40 0.13 7.62 -26.61
N ALA A 41 0.85 6.55 -26.26
CA ALA A 41 0.42 5.54 -25.30
C ALA A 41 0.62 6.07 -23.88
N VAL A 42 -0.30 6.91 -23.39
CA VAL A 42 -0.26 7.53 -22.07
C VAL A 42 -1.26 6.86 -21.14
N TYR A 43 -0.77 6.36 -20.00
CA TYR A 43 -1.59 5.78 -18.94
C TYR A 43 -2.01 6.86 -17.94
N ARG A 44 -3.31 6.99 -17.68
CA ARG A 44 -3.86 8.09 -16.88
C ARG A 44 -4.49 7.57 -15.59
N MET A 45 -4.02 8.07 -14.45
CA MET A 45 -4.48 7.67 -13.12
C MET A 45 -5.03 8.85 -12.32
N PRO A 46 -6.07 8.66 -11.50
CA PRO A 46 -6.54 9.68 -10.59
C PRO A 46 -5.68 9.68 -9.32
N ILE A 47 -5.42 10.87 -8.80
CA ILE A 47 -4.89 11.10 -7.46
C ILE A 47 -5.71 12.21 -6.78
N THR A 48 -5.57 12.36 -5.47
CA THR A 48 -6.03 13.54 -4.73
C THR A 48 -4.91 14.58 -4.66
N ASP A 49 -5.24 15.79 -4.26
CA ASP A 49 -4.20 16.81 -4.02
C ASP A 49 -3.27 16.31 -2.90
N PRO A 50 -1.94 16.30 -3.10
CA PRO A 50 -1.00 15.87 -2.07
C PRO A 50 -1.17 16.67 -0.78
N ALA A 51 -1.30 15.95 0.35
CA ALA A 51 -1.44 16.54 1.67
C ALA A 51 -0.09 16.70 2.40
N SER A 52 0.93 15.98 1.94
CA SER A 52 2.31 16.04 2.45
C SER A 52 3.25 16.65 1.43
N GLU A 53 4.51 16.85 1.85
CA GLU A 53 5.59 17.25 0.96
C GLU A 53 5.82 16.23 -0.15
N ILE A 54 6.06 16.70 -1.38
CA ILE A 54 6.38 15.83 -2.52
C ILE A 54 7.90 15.65 -2.54
N ASP A 55 8.35 14.70 -1.74
CA ASP A 55 9.75 14.31 -1.61
C ASP A 55 9.83 12.80 -1.34
N PRO A 56 10.72 12.05 -2.01
CA PRO A 56 10.76 10.59 -1.88
C PRO A 56 11.01 10.09 -0.45
N LEU A 57 11.73 10.85 0.38
CA LEU A 57 12.03 10.47 1.76
C LEU A 57 10.96 10.89 2.76
N THR A 58 10.18 11.95 2.47
CA THR A 58 9.23 12.52 3.43
C THR A 58 7.76 12.43 3.00
N ALA A 59 7.48 11.95 1.78
CA ALA A 59 6.12 11.73 1.33
C ALA A 59 5.35 10.83 2.31
N ALA A 60 4.20 11.32 2.81
CA ALA A 60 3.42 10.66 3.85
C ALA A 60 1.98 10.29 3.39
N ASP A 61 1.57 10.72 2.20
CA ASP A 61 0.29 10.36 1.60
C ASP A 61 0.47 9.71 0.23
N GLN A 62 -0.56 8.96 -0.20
CA GLN A 62 -0.51 8.17 -1.42
C GLN A 62 -0.26 9.00 -2.68
N SER A 63 -0.75 10.23 -2.74
CA SER A 63 -0.59 11.09 -3.92
C SER A 63 0.84 11.61 -4.06
N ALA A 64 1.45 12.07 -2.95
CA ALA A 64 2.86 12.47 -2.93
C ALA A 64 3.79 11.28 -3.25
N MET A 65 3.48 10.10 -2.67
CA MET A 65 4.20 8.84 -2.97
C MET A 65 4.05 8.42 -4.43
N ALA A 66 2.86 8.59 -5.02
CA ALA A 66 2.62 8.29 -6.43
C ALA A 66 3.46 9.20 -7.34
N ILE A 67 3.53 10.49 -7.02
CA ILE A 67 4.30 11.46 -7.80
C ILE A 67 5.79 11.11 -7.78
N THR A 68 6.35 10.80 -6.62
CA THR A 68 7.78 10.49 -6.49
C THR A 68 8.13 9.07 -6.96
N GLY A 69 7.24 8.10 -6.73
CA GLY A 69 7.48 6.68 -7.00
C GLY A 69 7.56 6.30 -8.49
N LEU A 70 7.09 7.16 -9.40
CA LEU A 70 7.28 6.96 -10.85
C LEU A 70 8.71 7.28 -11.31
N VAL A 71 9.40 8.15 -10.57
CA VAL A 71 10.76 8.63 -10.89
C VAL A 71 11.82 7.91 -10.09
N THR A 72 11.51 7.44 -8.88
CA THR A 72 12.45 6.72 -8.01
C THR A 72 12.36 5.22 -8.20
N GLU A 73 13.40 4.49 -7.83
CA GLU A 73 13.49 3.04 -7.94
C GLU A 73 13.99 2.44 -6.62
N PRO A 74 13.28 1.46 -6.03
CA PRO A 74 13.74 0.77 -4.83
C PRO A 74 14.77 -0.31 -5.14
N LEU A 75 15.37 -0.90 -4.11
CA LEU A 75 16.25 -2.06 -4.26
C LEU A 75 15.49 -3.29 -4.76
N VAL A 76 14.29 -3.51 -4.24
CA VAL A 76 13.44 -4.67 -4.50
C VAL A 76 11.98 -4.22 -4.57
N SER A 77 11.15 -4.90 -5.35
CA SER A 77 9.70 -4.76 -5.30
C SER A 77 9.01 -6.12 -5.12
N LEU A 78 7.69 -6.14 -5.07
CA LEU A 78 6.91 -7.37 -5.01
C LEU A 78 6.19 -7.64 -6.32
N THR A 79 6.07 -8.92 -6.66
CA THR A 79 5.09 -9.38 -7.64
C THR A 79 3.69 -9.32 -7.05
N ARG A 80 2.66 -9.55 -7.87
CA ARG A 80 1.28 -9.68 -7.40
C ARG A 80 1.09 -10.80 -6.38
N ASP A 81 1.84 -11.90 -6.54
CA ASP A 81 1.77 -13.08 -5.68
C ASP A 81 2.59 -12.92 -4.39
N GLY A 82 3.16 -11.71 -4.16
CA GLY A 82 3.94 -11.39 -2.97
C GLY A 82 5.39 -11.86 -3.02
N GLU A 83 5.87 -12.34 -4.17
CA GLU A 83 7.27 -12.74 -4.35
C GLU A 83 8.17 -11.51 -4.52
N LEU A 84 9.38 -11.59 -3.97
CA LEU A 84 10.39 -10.55 -4.14
C LEU A 84 10.86 -10.47 -5.59
N MET A 85 10.84 -9.28 -6.15
CA MET A 85 11.27 -8.99 -7.51
C MET A 85 12.49 -8.07 -7.50
N PRO A 86 13.65 -8.52 -8.06
CA PRO A 86 14.84 -7.68 -8.18
C PRO A 86 14.58 -6.38 -8.94
N ARG A 87 15.09 -5.26 -8.40
CA ARG A 87 15.05 -3.94 -9.04
C ARG A 87 16.47 -3.38 -9.13
N LEU A 88 16.86 -2.41 -8.29
CA LEU A 88 18.27 -1.97 -8.23
C LEU A 88 19.19 -3.04 -7.62
N ALA A 89 18.67 -3.87 -6.70
CA ALA A 89 19.35 -5.08 -6.25
C ALA A 89 19.12 -6.23 -7.24
N VAL A 90 20.13 -7.04 -7.49
CA VAL A 90 20.08 -8.24 -8.33
C VAL A 90 20.14 -9.53 -7.51
N ASP A 91 20.74 -9.47 -6.32
CA ASP A 91 20.80 -10.57 -5.36
C ASP A 91 20.96 -10.03 -3.93
N TRP A 92 20.63 -10.88 -2.93
CA TRP A 92 20.77 -10.56 -1.52
C TRP A 92 21.00 -11.82 -0.70
N THR A 93 21.95 -11.76 0.20
CA THR A 93 22.35 -12.90 1.04
C THR A 93 22.57 -12.48 2.48
N ALA A 94 22.14 -13.34 3.42
CA ALA A 94 22.39 -13.17 4.84
C ALA A 94 23.63 -13.94 5.28
N SER A 95 24.35 -13.42 6.26
CA SER A 95 25.37 -14.16 7.00
C SER A 95 24.74 -15.33 7.80
N ASP A 96 25.56 -16.31 8.17
CA ASP A 96 25.11 -17.51 8.90
C ASP A 96 24.36 -17.18 10.23
N ASP A 97 24.71 -16.05 10.86
CA ASP A 97 24.07 -15.57 12.09
C ASP A 97 22.87 -14.63 11.82
N GLY A 98 22.60 -14.31 10.55
CA GLY A 98 21.52 -13.44 10.13
C GLY A 98 21.67 -11.97 10.50
N LEU A 99 22.86 -11.55 10.94
CA LEU A 99 23.13 -10.18 11.40
C LEU A 99 23.69 -9.26 10.32
N VAL A 100 24.20 -9.79 9.22
CA VAL A 100 24.70 -9.01 8.09
C VAL A 100 24.02 -9.47 6.83
N TRP A 101 23.45 -8.54 6.07
CA TRP A 101 22.93 -8.77 4.76
C TRP A 101 23.79 -8.07 3.71
N THR A 102 24.23 -8.81 2.71
CA THR A 102 24.92 -8.27 1.54
C THR A 102 23.94 -8.16 0.38
N ILE A 103 23.79 -6.97 -0.16
CA ILE A 103 22.89 -6.66 -1.27
C ILE A 103 23.74 -6.34 -2.50
N GLU A 104 23.65 -7.13 -3.57
CA GLU A 104 24.36 -6.90 -4.82
C GLU A 104 23.57 -5.95 -5.72
N LEU A 105 24.21 -4.86 -6.17
CA LEU A 105 23.57 -3.87 -7.03
C LEU A 105 23.79 -4.21 -8.50
N ARG A 106 22.84 -3.81 -9.35
CA ARG A 106 23.00 -3.91 -10.81
C ARG A 106 23.99 -2.85 -11.30
N PRO A 107 24.91 -3.23 -12.21
CA PRO A 107 25.93 -2.30 -12.67
C PRO A 107 25.44 -1.33 -13.77
N ASP A 108 24.27 -1.57 -14.33
CA ASP A 108 23.70 -0.84 -15.46
C ASP A 108 22.66 0.21 -15.07
N ALA A 109 22.32 0.34 -13.78
CA ALA A 109 21.39 1.34 -13.29
C ALA A 109 21.99 2.75 -13.31
N ARG A 110 21.18 3.71 -13.74
CA ARG A 110 21.54 5.14 -13.78
C ARG A 110 20.40 5.98 -13.23
N PHE A 111 20.77 7.08 -12.62
CA PHE A 111 19.85 8.18 -12.40
C PHE A 111 19.51 8.88 -13.72
N ASN A 112 18.42 9.61 -13.73
CA ASN A 112 17.92 10.34 -14.90
C ASN A 112 18.80 11.53 -15.35
N ASP A 113 19.83 11.89 -14.59
CA ASP A 113 20.91 12.81 -15.00
C ASP A 113 22.08 12.11 -15.69
N GLY A 114 22.02 10.78 -15.81
CA GLY A 114 23.02 9.91 -16.43
C GLY A 114 24.12 9.43 -15.48
N SER A 115 24.16 9.87 -14.24
CA SER A 115 25.11 9.36 -13.24
C SER A 115 24.77 7.90 -12.87
N PRO A 116 25.75 7.03 -12.57
CA PRO A 116 25.49 5.67 -12.16
C PRO A 116 24.88 5.63 -10.76
N VAL A 117 23.97 4.68 -10.50
CA VAL A 117 23.54 4.33 -9.14
C VAL A 117 24.64 3.49 -8.50
N THR A 118 25.08 3.88 -7.31
CA THR A 118 26.21 3.26 -6.59
C THR A 118 25.82 2.82 -5.19
N ALA A 119 26.66 2.02 -4.56
CA ALA A 119 26.51 1.62 -3.17
C ALA A 119 26.48 2.84 -2.21
N ALA A 120 27.18 3.93 -2.53
CA ALA A 120 27.17 5.15 -1.72
C ALA A 120 25.79 5.84 -1.72
N ASP A 121 25.05 5.77 -2.83
CA ASP A 121 23.69 6.32 -2.93
C ASP A 121 22.72 5.53 -2.06
N VAL A 122 22.84 4.21 -2.05
CA VAL A 122 22.04 3.34 -1.18
C VAL A 122 22.35 3.62 0.29
N VAL A 123 23.63 3.68 0.66
CA VAL A 123 24.06 4.00 2.03
C VAL A 123 23.49 5.34 2.47
N SER A 124 23.63 6.39 1.67
CA SER A 124 23.10 7.72 2.01
C SER A 124 21.58 7.74 2.19
N THR A 125 20.84 7.04 1.30
CA THR A 125 19.37 6.94 1.39
C THR A 125 18.94 6.24 2.68
N PHE A 126 19.57 5.10 3.01
CA PHE A 126 19.19 4.35 4.21
C PHE A 126 19.72 4.99 5.51
N ASP A 127 20.87 5.66 5.48
CA ASP A 127 21.32 6.45 6.64
C ASP A 127 20.31 7.55 6.99
N ALA A 128 19.72 8.21 5.98
CA ALA A 128 18.66 9.18 6.21
C ALA A 128 17.36 8.54 6.76
N LEU A 129 17.05 7.31 6.35
CA LEU A 129 15.88 6.57 6.85
C LEU A 129 16.05 6.11 8.30
N ILE A 130 17.25 5.63 8.68
CA ILE A 130 17.49 5.03 10.02
C ILE A 130 17.98 6.04 11.06
N ALA A 131 18.30 7.27 10.67
CA ALA A 131 18.75 8.32 11.58
C ALA A 131 17.76 8.56 12.73
N ASP A 132 18.25 8.77 13.95
CA ASP A 132 17.42 9.03 15.14
C ASP A 132 16.47 10.23 15.00
N ASP A 133 16.84 11.21 14.18
CA ASP A 133 16.06 12.41 13.86
C ASP A 133 15.38 12.35 12.50
N SER A 134 15.27 11.16 11.92
CA SER A 134 14.58 10.96 10.63
C SER A 134 13.13 11.39 10.71
N VAL A 135 12.72 12.18 9.72
CA VAL A 135 11.32 12.63 9.54
C VAL A 135 10.56 11.75 8.54
N SER A 136 11.22 10.72 8.01
CA SER A 136 10.62 9.82 7.02
C SER A 136 9.55 8.94 7.65
N PRO A 137 8.36 8.81 7.02
CA PRO A 137 7.37 7.80 7.41
C PRO A 137 7.92 6.36 7.32
N GLY A 138 8.90 6.12 6.44
CA GLY A 138 9.59 4.82 6.29
C GLY A 138 10.47 4.44 7.48
N HIS A 139 10.91 5.40 8.31
CA HIS A 139 11.80 5.18 9.46
C HIS A 139 11.35 4.02 10.36
N GLY A 140 10.07 3.99 10.72
CA GLY A 140 9.53 2.99 11.64
C GLY A 140 9.64 1.53 11.16
N ALA A 141 9.87 1.29 9.86
CA ALA A 141 10.06 -0.05 9.32
C ALA A 141 11.47 -0.61 9.63
N PHE A 142 12.47 0.26 9.80
CA PHE A 142 13.88 -0.10 9.94
C PHE A 142 14.42 0.07 11.35
N VAL A 143 13.85 1.00 12.12
CA VAL A 143 14.33 1.28 13.50
C VAL A 143 14.24 0.05 14.40
N GLY A 144 15.31 -0.25 15.14
CA GLY A 144 15.41 -1.44 15.99
C GLY A 144 15.66 -2.75 15.21
N ILE A 145 15.81 -2.68 13.88
CA ILE A 145 16.21 -3.78 13.02
C ILE A 145 17.58 -3.47 12.40
N VAL A 146 17.70 -2.40 11.65
CA VAL A 146 18.97 -1.99 11.01
C VAL A 146 19.75 -1.10 11.96
N GLU A 147 21.00 -1.50 12.24
CA GLU A 147 21.95 -0.77 13.07
C GLU A 147 22.79 0.18 12.23
N SER A 148 23.26 -0.29 11.06
CA SER A 148 24.08 0.51 10.14
C SER A 148 24.03 -0.02 8.72
N VAL A 149 24.36 0.85 7.77
CA VAL A 149 24.50 0.52 6.35
C VAL A 149 25.88 0.97 5.89
N ALA A 150 26.59 0.15 5.12
CA ALA A 150 27.93 0.46 4.66
C ALA A 150 28.15 -0.03 3.21
N VAL A 151 29.09 0.62 2.52
CA VAL A 151 29.55 0.15 1.22
C VAL A 151 30.36 -1.15 1.43
N GLY A 152 29.90 -2.22 0.78
CA GLY A 152 30.59 -3.49 0.77
C GLY A 152 31.65 -3.61 -0.34
N ASP A 153 32.02 -4.84 -0.67
CA ASP A 153 32.94 -5.13 -1.77
C ASP A 153 32.17 -5.14 -3.13
N GLU A 154 32.85 -4.79 -4.23
CA GLU A 154 32.39 -4.99 -5.64
C GLU A 154 30.96 -4.49 -5.93
N ASP A 155 30.65 -3.21 -5.61
CA ASP A 155 29.33 -2.58 -5.79
C ASP A 155 28.18 -3.19 -4.95
N SER A 156 28.52 -3.82 -3.82
CA SER A 156 27.54 -4.31 -2.86
C SER A 156 27.31 -3.32 -1.71
N VAL A 157 26.20 -3.53 -0.99
CA VAL A 157 25.87 -2.80 0.23
C VAL A 157 25.67 -3.78 1.35
N GLU A 158 26.29 -3.51 2.50
CA GLU A 158 26.13 -4.30 3.73
C GLU A 158 25.20 -3.61 4.71
N PHE A 159 24.14 -4.33 5.09
CA PHE A 159 23.23 -3.94 6.18
C PHE A 159 23.58 -4.73 7.43
N THR A 160 24.04 -4.06 8.48
CA THR A 160 24.25 -4.67 9.79
C THR A 160 23.00 -4.51 10.63
N LEU A 161 22.52 -5.61 11.21
CA LEU A 161 21.28 -5.65 11.96
C LEU A 161 21.57 -5.73 13.48
N SER A 162 20.72 -5.09 14.28
CA SER A 162 20.74 -5.18 15.74
C SER A 162 20.26 -6.55 16.26
N ARG A 163 19.50 -7.26 15.45
CA ARG A 163 19.00 -8.62 15.67
C ARG A 163 18.79 -9.31 14.32
N PRO A 164 18.83 -10.64 14.25
CA PRO A 164 18.51 -11.34 13.00
C PRO A 164 17.10 -10.99 12.53
N PHE A 165 16.97 -10.76 11.21
CA PHE A 165 15.68 -10.46 10.60
C PHE A 165 15.66 -10.96 9.14
N SER A 166 15.10 -12.15 8.94
CA SER A 166 15.12 -12.85 7.65
C SER A 166 14.23 -12.21 6.57
N ASP A 167 13.31 -11.33 6.96
CA ASP A 167 12.43 -10.59 6.04
C ASP A 167 12.99 -9.20 5.67
N LEU A 168 14.28 -8.93 5.93
CA LEU A 168 14.87 -7.63 5.57
C LEU A 168 14.61 -7.22 4.11
N PRO A 169 14.72 -8.10 3.10
CA PRO A 169 14.47 -7.71 1.70
C PRO A 169 13.05 -7.21 1.44
N ILE A 170 12.06 -7.66 2.21
CA ILE A 170 10.67 -7.16 2.11
C ILE A 170 10.59 -5.70 2.54
N LEU A 171 11.39 -5.26 3.51
CA LEU A 171 11.37 -3.86 3.96
C LEU A 171 11.83 -2.90 2.87
N PHE A 172 12.66 -3.35 1.93
CA PHE A 172 13.13 -2.54 0.79
C PHE A 172 12.01 -2.25 -0.22
N THR A 173 10.88 -2.95 -0.13
CA THR A 173 9.72 -2.70 -1.00
C THR A 173 8.81 -1.59 -0.47
N GLY A 174 9.10 -1.08 0.72
CA GLY A 174 8.29 -0.08 1.42
C GLY A 174 8.31 1.28 0.75
N THR A 175 7.41 2.15 1.17
CA THR A 175 7.43 3.56 0.78
C THR A 175 8.68 4.25 1.32
N ASN A 176 9.12 5.33 0.66
CA ASN A 176 10.31 6.10 1.01
C ASN A 176 11.65 5.33 0.87
N THR A 177 11.67 4.16 0.23
CA THR A 177 12.88 3.35 -0.03
C THR A 177 13.46 3.52 -1.43
N GLY A 178 12.92 4.44 -2.22
CA GLY A 178 13.48 4.81 -3.53
C GLY A 178 14.87 5.41 -3.36
N ILE A 179 15.85 4.86 -4.10
CA ILE A 179 17.26 5.27 -3.97
C ILE A 179 17.48 6.65 -4.61
N LEU A 180 18.20 7.49 -3.89
CA LEU A 180 18.53 8.87 -4.25
C LEU A 180 20.05 9.07 -4.29
N PRO A 181 20.57 10.05 -5.05
CA PRO A 181 22.00 10.35 -5.06
C PRO A 181 22.54 10.66 -3.64
N ALA A 182 23.78 10.29 -3.40
CA ALA A 182 24.42 10.45 -2.09
C ALA A 182 24.51 11.92 -1.61
N ASP A 183 24.45 12.87 -2.52
CA ASP A 183 24.45 14.32 -2.24
C ASP A 183 23.04 14.94 -2.26
N TYR A 184 21.99 14.11 -2.27
CA TYR A 184 20.61 14.56 -2.24
C TYR A 184 20.28 15.33 -0.97
N GLU A 185 19.62 16.49 -1.12
CA GLU A 185 19.12 17.30 0.00
C GLU A 185 17.61 17.11 0.16
N VAL A 186 17.16 16.62 1.31
CA VAL A 186 15.73 16.41 1.62
C VAL A 186 14.95 17.71 1.45
N GLY A 187 13.80 17.65 0.79
CA GLY A 187 12.94 18.79 0.49
C GLY A 187 13.28 19.52 -0.82
N SER A 188 14.33 19.11 -1.53
CA SER A 188 14.72 19.74 -2.80
C SER A 188 14.16 19.05 -4.04
N TRP A 189 13.44 17.94 -3.91
CA TRP A 189 13.13 17.04 -5.02
C TRP A 189 12.36 17.71 -6.17
N LEU A 190 11.35 18.54 -5.88
CA LEU A 190 10.59 19.24 -6.93
C LEU A 190 11.42 20.28 -7.71
N GLU A 191 12.54 20.74 -7.17
CA GLU A 191 13.45 21.64 -7.89
C GLU A 191 14.29 20.89 -8.93
N ASN A 192 14.60 19.62 -8.64
CA ASN A 192 15.35 18.73 -9.52
C ASN A 192 14.84 17.27 -9.29
N PRO A 193 13.78 16.83 -9.99
CA PRO A 193 13.19 15.51 -9.79
C PRO A 193 14.15 14.40 -10.23
N ILE A 194 15.04 13.99 -9.33
CA ILE A 194 16.04 12.96 -9.60
C ILE A 194 15.59 11.60 -9.11
N GLY A 195 15.93 10.56 -9.88
CA GLY A 195 15.67 9.16 -9.55
C GLY A 195 16.13 8.23 -10.67
N ALA A 196 16.10 6.93 -10.40
CA ALA A 196 16.50 5.86 -11.33
C ALA A 196 15.29 5.07 -11.86
N GLY A 197 14.09 5.63 -11.80
CA GLY A 197 12.83 4.95 -12.11
C GLY A 197 12.45 4.95 -13.58
N GLN A 198 11.26 4.40 -13.84
CA GLN A 198 10.71 4.10 -15.16
C GLN A 198 10.34 5.34 -15.98
N PHE A 199 10.06 6.46 -15.29
CA PHE A 199 9.59 7.69 -15.93
C PHE A 199 10.37 8.91 -15.45
N LEU A 200 10.33 9.98 -16.26
CA LEU A 200 10.83 11.31 -15.95
C LEU A 200 9.66 12.23 -15.69
N LEU A 201 9.67 12.99 -14.61
CA LEU A 201 8.69 14.04 -14.36
C LEU A 201 8.91 15.18 -15.37
N GLU A 202 7.90 15.46 -16.19
CA GLU A 202 7.93 16.51 -17.19
C GLU A 202 7.31 17.82 -16.68
N ASP A 203 6.16 17.72 -15.98
CA ASP A 203 5.49 18.84 -15.34
C ASP A 203 4.73 18.40 -14.09
N TYR A 204 4.69 19.27 -13.09
CA TYR A 204 3.79 19.18 -11.96
C TYR A 204 3.10 20.51 -11.72
N THR A 205 1.79 20.51 -11.81
CA THR A 205 0.95 21.69 -11.57
C THR A 205 0.03 21.42 -10.37
N ILE A 206 0.18 22.21 -9.30
CA ILE A 206 -0.63 22.12 -8.08
C ILE A 206 -2.13 22.19 -8.42
N GLY A 207 -2.93 21.27 -7.88
CA GLY A 207 -4.38 21.17 -8.11
C GLY A 207 -4.76 20.67 -9.49
N VAL A 208 -3.80 20.30 -10.36
CA VAL A 208 -4.05 19.75 -11.70
C VAL A 208 -3.52 18.34 -11.85
N GLY A 209 -2.23 18.13 -11.52
CA GLY A 209 -1.60 16.82 -11.61
C GLY A 209 -0.15 16.87 -12.07
N ALA A 210 0.35 15.70 -12.49
CA ALA A 210 1.72 15.53 -12.96
C ALA A 210 1.72 14.76 -14.29
N THR A 211 2.65 15.12 -15.19
CA THR A 211 2.89 14.43 -16.46
C THR A 211 4.29 13.86 -16.50
N TYR A 212 4.40 12.69 -17.09
CA TYR A 212 5.65 11.93 -17.17
C TYR A 212 5.86 11.40 -18.58
N VAL A 213 7.13 11.32 -18.98
CA VAL A 213 7.57 10.62 -20.19
C VAL A 213 8.40 9.40 -19.78
N ALA A 214 8.38 8.36 -20.62
CA ALA A 214 9.20 7.17 -20.38
C ALA A 214 10.68 7.55 -20.28
N ASN A 215 11.39 6.95 -19.33
CA ASN A 215 12.81 7.15 -19.14
C ASN A 215 13.61 6.26 -20.11
N PRO A 216 14.24 6.81 -21.14
CA PRO A 216 14.98 6.00 -22.12
C PRO A 216 16.26 5.37 -21.53
N ASP A 217 16.77 5.89 -20.42
CA ASP A 217 17.97 5.42 -19.76
C ASP A 217 17.64 4.47 -18.57
N TYR A 218 16.37 4.12 -18.39
CA TYR A 218 15.95 3.14 -17.40
C TYR A 218 16.56 1.77 -17.69
N TRP A 219 17.09 1.09 -16.69
CA TRP A 219 17.78 -0.19 -16.87
C TRP A 219 16.93 -1.27 -17.57
N ASN A 220 15.62 -1.19 -17.52
CA ASN A 220 14.68 -2.09 -18.18
C ASN A 220 13.75 -1.33 -19.14
N ALA A 221 14.28 -0.33 -19.85
CA ALA A 221 13.49 0.52 -20.74
C ALA A 221 12.76 -0.28 -21.83
N ASP A 222 13.35 -1.37 -22.32
CA ASP A 222 12.73 -2.24 -23.35
C ASP A 222 11.42 -2.90 -22.90
N ALA A 223 11.16 -2.98 -21.59
CA ALA A 223 9.90 -3.52 -21.05
C ALA A 223 8.81 -2.45 -20.84
N ILE A 224 9.12 -1.17 -21.05
CA ILE A 224 8.18 -0.06 -20.91
C ILE A 224 7.63 0.28 -22.29
N GLU A 225 6.35 -0.08 -22.51
CA GLU A 225 5.67 0.14 -23.79
C GLU A 225 4.85 1.45 -23.81
N LEU A 226 4.77 2.14 -22.66
CA LEU A 226 4.09 3.42 -22.54
C LEU A 226 5.02 4.57 -22.95
N ASP A 227 4.47 5.55 -23.67
CA ASP A 227 5.16 6.82 -23.91
C ASP A 227 5.22 7.70 -22.65
N GLY A 228 4.25 7.56 -21.76
CA GLY A 228 4.19 8.33 -20.52
C GLY A 228 3.04 7.95 -19.59
N VAL A 229 2.97 8.68 -18.49
CA VAL A 229 1.92 8.57 -17.46
C VAL A 229 1.38 9.98 -17.14
N GLU A 230 0.09 10.09 -16.90
CA GLU A 230 -0.54 11.29 -16.32
C GLU A 230 -1.18 10.95 -14.98
N LEU A 231 -0.79 11.64 -13.93
CA LEU A 231 -1.52 11.67 -12.65
C LEU A 231 -2.43 12.88 -12.64
N LYS A 232 -3.74 12.68 -12.55
CA LYS A 232 -4.74 13.75 -12.57
C LYS A 232 -5.32 13.95 -11.18
N ILE A 233 -5.29 15.19 -10.68
CA ILE A 233 -5.86 15.55 -9.39
C ILE A 233 -7.36 15.76 -9.52
N TYR A 234 -8.12 15.11 -8.63
CA TYR A 234 -9.55 15.29 -8.47
C TYR A 234 -9.87 15.66 -7.03
N ASP A 235 -10.85 16.55 -6.85
CA ASP A 235 -11.24 17.08 -5.52
C ASP A 235 -11.81 15.97 -4.61
N ASP A 236 -12.49 14.99 -5.23
CA ASP A 236 -13.07 13.85 -4.53
C ASP A 236 -13.18 12.62 -5.43
N PHE A 237 -13.52 11.48 -4.81
CA PHE A 237 -13.66 10.21 -5.52
C PHE A 237 -14.80 10.23 -6.55
N ALA A 238 -15.91 10.93 -6.28
CA ALA A 238 -17.04 11.02 -7.23
C ALA A 238 -16.64 11.73 -8.52
N ALA A 239 -15.80 12.77 -8.43
CA ALA A 239 -15.26 13.44 -9.62
C ALA A 239 -14.38 12.49 -10.45
N SER A 240 -13.53 11.67 -9.81
CA SER A 240 -12.73 10.68 -10.52
C SER A 240 -13.58 9.56 -11.14
N VAL A 241 -14.70 9.15 -10.50
CA VAL A 241 -15.68 8.21 -11.10
C VAL A 241 -16.26 8.77 -12.41
N LEU A 242 -16.64 10.05 -12.44
CA LEU A 242 -17.15 10.69 -13.65
C LEU A 242 -16.09 10.80 -14.75
N ALA A 243 -14.84 11.10 -14.36
CA ALA A 243 -13.72 11.16 -15.30
C ALA A 243 -13.41 9.78 -15.91
N PHE A 244 -13.51 8.70 -15.12
CA PHE A 244 -13.37 7.33 -15.61
C PHE A 244 -14.46 6.96 -16.61
N GLN A 245 -15.73 7.31 -16.33
CA GLN A 245 -16.84 7.10 -17.24
C GLN A 245 -16.73 7.93 -18.53
N ALA A 246 -16.01 9.05 -18.49
CA ALA A 246 -15.75 9.92 -19.64
C ALA A 246 -14.47 9.53 -20.42
N ASP A 247 -13.81 8.40 -20.07
CA ASP A 247 -12.55 7.95 -20.64
C ASP A 247 -11.39 8.97 -20.45
N GLU A 248 -11.47 9.82 -19.43
CA GLU A 248 -10.42 10.79 -19.10
C GLU A 248 -9.29 10.18 -18.27
N ILE A 249 -9.56 9.06 -17.58
CA ILE A 249 -8.59 8.24 -16.82
C ILE A 249 -8.80 6.78 -17.15
N ASP A 250 -7.76 5.97 -16.96
CA ASP A 250 -7.72 4.57 -17.38
C ASP A 250 -7.95 3.58 -16.25
N ARG A 251 -7.92 4.05 -15.02
CA ARG A 251 -8.11 3.22 -13.81
C ARG A 251 -8.88 4.00 -12.75
N ILE A 252 -9.72 3.27 -11.99
CA ILE A 252 -10.38 3.77 -10.79
C ILE A 252 -10.49 2.67 -9.75
N GLY A 253 -10.39 3.01 -8.46
CA GLY A 253 -10.64 2.06 -7.39
C GLY A 253 -12.05 1.45 -7.46
N LEU A 254 -12.16 0.14 -7.29
CA LEU A 254 -13.45 -0.54 -7.18
C LEU A 254 -13.93 -0.45 -5.72
N THR A 255 -14.93 0.38 -5.51
CA THR A 255 -15.60 0.62 -4.22
C THR A 255 -17.10 0.48 -4.40
N VAL A 256 -17.87 0.45 -3.31
CA VAL A 256 -19.36 0.53 -3.35
C VAL A 256 -19.83 1.69 -4.21
N GLU A 257 -19.18 2.84 -4.07
CA GLU A 257 -19.55 4.06 -4.81
C GLU A 257 -19.33 3.89 -6.30
N SER A 258 -18.14 3.44 -6.73
CA SER A 258 -17.86 3.21 -8.15
C SER A 258 -18.73 2.10 -8.73
N ALA A 259 -18.90 0.97 -8.02
CA ALA A 259 -19.72 -0.16 -8.45
C ALA A 259 -21.21 0.20 -8.58
N SER A 260 -21.71 1.16 -7.79
CA SER A 260 -23.11 1.60 -7.86
C SER A 260 -23.39 2.52 -9.06
N THR A 261 -22.35 3.16 -9.61
CA THR A 261 -22.46 4.20 -10.66
C THR A 261 -21.95 3.73 -12.01
N ILE A 262 -21.00 2.78 -12.04
CA ILE A 262 -20.33 2.27 -13.22
C ILE A 262 -20.91 0.90 -13.57
N ASP A 263 -21.20 0.64 -14.84
CA ASP A 263 -21.45 -0.73 -15.32
C ASP A 263 -20.11 -1.50 -15.36
N VAL A 264 -19.78 -2.14 -14.24
CA VAL A 264 -18.49 -2.85 -14.04
C VAL A 264 -18.24 -3.92 -15.10
N SER A 265 -19.27 -4.46 -15.74
CA SER A 265 -19.13 -5.50 -16.77
C SER A 265 -18.44 -5.03 -18.05
N GLN A 266 -18.30 -3.73 -18.23
CA GLN A 266 -17.65 -3.11 -19.39
C GLN A 266 -16.13 -2.91 -19.20
N TYR A 267 -15.63 -3.16 -18.00
CA TYR A 267 -14.24 -2.89 -17.62
C TYR A 267 -13.57 -4.17 -17.12
N GLU A 268 -12.26 -4.16 -17.14
CA GLU A 268 -11.47 -5.22 -16.52
C GLU A 268 -11.33 -4.94 -15.02
N THR A 269 -11.63 -5.94 -14.19
CA THR A 269 -11.37 -5.84 -12.75
C THR A 269 -9.98 -6.40 -12.46
N ILE A 270 -9.11 -5.55 -11.94
CA ILE A 270 -7.76 -5.92 -11.53
C ILE A 270 -7.65 -5.91 -10.00
N SER A 271 -6.93 -6.88 -9.44
CA SER A 271 -6.64 -6.94 -8.00
C SER A 271 -5.15 -6.68 -7.78
N SER A 272 -4.83 -5.87 -6.79
CA SER A 272 -3.44 -5.58 -6.41
C SER A 272 -2.93 -6.42 -5.24
N GLY A 273 -3.63 -7.50 -4.91
CA GLY A 273 -3.27 -8.37 -3.80
C GLY A 273 -3.91 -7.96 -2.47
N TYR A 274 -3.44 -8.59 -1.39
CA TYR A 274 -3.94 -8.29 -0.04
C TYR A 274 -3.29 -7.03 0.50
N ASN A 275 -4.07 -6.21 1.17
CA ASN A 275 -3.61 -4.92 1.66
C ASN A 275 -3.80 -4.71 3.17
N ARG A 276 -4.80 -5.33 3.76
CA ARG A 276 -5.10 -5.15 5.18
C ARG A 276 -5.98 -6.26 5.73
N PHE A 277 -6.11 -6.29 7.05
CA PHE A 277 -7.20 -6.96 7.74
C PHE A 277 -7.90 -6.01 8.71
N ASP A 278 -9.14 -6.30 9.06
CA ASP A 278 -9.83 -5.67 10.17
C ASP A 278 -9.82 -6.64 11.36
N GLY A 279 -9.15 -6.24 12.45
CA GLY A 279 -8.99 -7.06 13.65
C GLY A 279 -9.98 -6.66 14.74
N ILE A 280 -10.55 -7.64 15.42
CA ILE A 280 -11.35 -7.48 16.63
C ILE A 280 -10.42 -7.78 17.81
N PHE A 281 -9.94 -6.73 18.48
CA PHE A 281 -8.99 -6.81 19.59
C PHE A 281 -9.74 -6.97 20.89
N LEU A 282 -9.36 -7.95 21.71
CA LEU A 282 -10.03 -8.33 22.94
C LEU A 282 -9.10 -8.07 24.11
N ASP A 283 -9.46 -7.19 25.05
CA ASP A 283 -8.66 -6.97 26.26
C ASP A 283 -8.63 -8.24 27.09
N VAL A 284 -7.53 -9.00 26.96
CA VAL A 284 -7.35 -10.31 27.63
C VAL A 284 -7.07 -10.18 29.14
N THR A 285 -6.94 -8.95 29.65
CA THR A 285 -6.65 -8.69 31.08
C THR A 285 -7.90 -8.44 31.91
N ALA A 286 -9.05 -8.25 31.24
CA ALA A 286 -10.30 -7.89 31.88
C ALA A 286 -11.47 -8.82 31.47
N PRO A 287 -12.45 -9.08 32.38
CA PRO A 287 -13.67 -9.81 32.03
C PRO A 287 -14.47 -9.08 30.92
N PRO A 288 -15.09 -9.83 30.01
CA PRO A 288 -15.20 -11.30 29.98
C PRO A 288 -14.05 -11.98 29.19
N PHE A 289 -13.09 -11.24 28.67
CA PHE A 289 -12.05 -11.73 27.74
C PHE A 289 -10.76 -12.19 28.43
N ASP A 290 -10.67 -12.11 29.75
CA ASP A 290 -9.66 -12.81 30.54
C ASP A 290 -9.82 -14.35 30.47
N ASP A 291 -10.99 -14.85 30.08
CA ASP A 291 -11.27 -16.26 29.81
C ASP A 291 -11.10 -16.58 28.31
N VAL A 292 -10.14 -17.44 27.99
CA VAL A 292 -9.86 -17.86 26.61
C VAL A 292 -11.09 -18.52 25.95
N ALA A 293 -11.90 -19.25 26.71
CA ALA A 293 -13.09 -19.89 26.15
C ALA A 293 -14.15 -18.88 25.64
N VAL A 294 -14.21 -17.67 26.25
CA VAL A 294 -15.06 -16.60 25.76
C VAL A 294 -14.50 -15.99 24.45
N ARG A 295 -13.17 -15.84 24.37
CA ARG A 295 -12.51 -15.35 23.16
C ARG A 295 -12.68 -16.33 21.99
N GLU A 296 -12.48 -17.64 22.25
CA GLU A 296 -12.72 -18.69 21.27
C GLU A 296 -14.19 -18.71 20.85
N ALA A 297 -15.13 -18.61 21.78
CA ALA A 297 -16.57 -18.56 21.48
C ALA A 297 -16.91 -17.39 20.55
N LEU A 298 -16.30 -16.20 20.77
CA LEU A 298 -16.48 -15.06 19.87
C LEU A 298 -15.94 -15.35 18.48
N ALA A 299 -14.76 -15.96 18.38
CA ALA A 299 -14.15 -16.31 17.08
C ALA A 299 -14.96 -17.33 16.26
N TRP A 300 -15.62 -18.31 16.95
CA TRP A 300 -16.53 -19.25 16.33
C TRP A 300 -17.95 -18.69 16.06
N ALA A 301 -18.30 -17.58 16.69
CA ALA A 301 -19.61 -16.94 16.51
C ALA A 301 -19.74 -16.16 15.21
N ILE A 302 -18.63 -15.76 14.60
CA ILE A 302 -18.59 -14.87 13.43
C ILE A 302 -18.82 -15.66 12.15
N ASP A 303 -19.83 -15.25 11.38
CA ASP A 303 -20.04 -15.68 10.01
C ASP A 303 -19.10 -14.89 9.08
N ARG A 304 -17.92 -15.44 8.82
CA ARG A 304 -16.84 -14.79 8.05
C ARG A 304 -17.20 -14.65 6.58
N GLU A 305 -17.90 -15.66 6.00
CA GLU A 305 -18.35 -15.60 4.61
C GLU A 305 -19.38 -14.49 4.41
N ALA A 306 -20.31 -14.34 5.36
CA ALA A 306 -21.27 -13.24 5.33
C ALA A 306 -20.58 -11.86 5.50
N LEU A 307 -19.50 -11.76 6.28
CA LEU A 307 -18.69 -10.53 6.35
C LEU A 307 -18.02 -10.24 5.01
N VAL A 308 -17.39 -11.24 4.38
CA VAL A 308 -16.77 -11.09 3.05
C VAL A 308 -17.80 -10.62 2.03
N ALA A 309 -19.00 -11.20 2.03
CA ALA A 309 -20.04 -10.84 1.07
C ALA A 309 -20.65 -9.45 1.32
N ASN A 310 -20.90 -9.07 2.59
CA ASN A 310 -21.73 -7.91 2.92
C ASN A 310 -20.93 -6.65 3.31
N VAL A 311 -19.70 -6.82 3.81
CA VAL A 311 -18.84 -5.71 4.23
C VAL A 311 -17.76 -5.44 3.18
N TYR A 312 -17.17 -6.51 2.65
CA TYR A 312 -16.08 -6.41 1.67
C TYR A 312 -16.54 -6.64 0.23
N GLU A 313 -17.83 -6.90 -0.01
CA GLU A 313 -18.42 -7.10 -1.34
C GLU A 313 -17.69 -8.16 -2.19
N GLY A 314 -17.15 -9.19 -1.54
CA GLY A 314 -16.34 -10.24 -2.17
C GLY A 314 -14.86 -9.86 -2.37
N ASN A 315 -14.44 -8.65 -1.95
CA ASN A 315 -13.06 -8.16 -2.10
C ASN A 315 -12.17 -8.55 -0.91
N ALA A 316 -12.40 -9.70 -0.33
CA ALA A 316 -11.62 -10.27 0.75
C ALA A 316 -11.65 -11.79 0.69
N ASP A 317 -10.66 -12.43 1.28
CA ASP A 317 -10.70 -13.86 1.57
C ASP A 317 -10.91 -14.06 3.08
N VAL A 318 -11.59 -15.15 3.42
CA VAL A 318 -11.79 -15.53 4.81
C VAL A 318 -10.44 -15.79 5.48
N ALA A 319 -10.20 -15.12 6.61
CA ALA A 319 -9.02 -15.32 7.44
C ALA A 319 -9.28 -16.32 8.58
N ASN A 320 -8.22 -16.74 9.25
CA ASN A 320 -8.26 -17.73 10.33
C ASN A 320 -7.53 -17.28 11.60
N ASP A 321 -7.72 -16.03 11.98
CA ASP A 321 -7.20 -15.40 13.21
C ASP A 321 -5.68 -15.42 13.34
N THR A 322 -4.98 -15.36 12.20
CA THR A 322 -3.51 -15.27 12.15
C THR A 322 -3.07 -14.02 11.41
N THR A 323 -1.82 -13.63 11.58
CA THR A 323 -1.22 -12.47 10.90
C THR A 323 -0.51 -12.83 9.60
N PHE A 324 -0.65 -14.05 9.13
CA PHE A 324 -0.08 -14.53 7.88
C PHE A 324 -1.04 -14.30 6.72
N PHE A 325 -0.80 -13.26 5.94
CA PHE A 325 -1.57 -13.00 4.71
C PHE A 325 -1.36 -14.12 3.70
N PRO A 326 -2.38 -14.48 2.88
CA PRO A 326 -2.30 -15.62 1.97
C PRO A 326 -1.17 -15.55 0.92
N ASP A 327 -0.69 -14.36 0.60
CA ASP A 327 0.44 -14.11 -0.32
C ASP A 327 1.79 -13.95 0.40
N TYR A 328 1.86 -14.22 1.70
CA TYR A 328 3.12 -14.28 2.44
C TYR A 328 3.63 -15.72 2.49
N SER A 329 4.94 -15.92 2.38
CA SER A 329 5.58 -17.24 2.47
C SER A 329 6.57 -17.26 3.66
N PRO A 330 6.51 -18.30 4.54
CA PRO A 330 5.65 -19.49 4.47
C PRO A 330 4.23 -19.27 4.98
N GLN A 331 3.27 -20.01 4.41
CA GLN A 331 1.90 -20.06 4.90
C GLN A 331 1.77 -21.10 6.02
N PRO A 332 1.13 -20.76 7.16
CA PRO A 332 0.86 -21.73 8.20
C PRO A 332 -0.02 -22.88 7.72
N SER A 333 0.26 -24.07 8.21
CA SER A 333 -0.46 -25.29 7.93
C SER A 333 -1.05 -25.92 9.19
N GLY A 334 -2.02 -26.83 8.99
CA GLY A 334 -2.55 -27.67 10.08
C GLY A 334 -3.58 -27.01 11.00
N LEU A 335 -3.94 -25.73 10.80
CA LEU A 335 -5.03 -25.10 11.53
C LEU A 335 -6.37 -25.47 10.92
N VAL A 336 -7.36 -25.76 11.77
CA VAL A 336 -8.74 -25.91 11.35
C VAL A 336 -9.29 -24.53 11.00
N GLN A 337 -9.85 -24.35 9.79
CA GLN A 337 -10.51 -23.12 9.43
C GLN A 337 -11.72 -22.89 10.35
N ARG A 338 -11.77 -21.74 11.00
CA ARG A 338 -12.96 -21.34 11.75
C ARG A 338 -14.06 -20.89 10.80
N GLU A 339 -15.16 -21.62 10.86
CA GLU A 339 -16.45 -21.25 10.30
C GLU A 339 -17.41 -20.98 11.45
N GLN A 340 -18.56 -20.36 11.20
CA GLN A 340 -19.54 -20.15 12.27
C GLN A 340 -20.01 -21.51 12.79
N ASP A 341 -19.86 -21.77 14.10
CA ASP A 341 -20.28 -22.98 14.78
C ASP A 341 -21.00 -22.65 16.11
N LEU A 342 -22.32 -22.62 16.05
CA LEU A 342 -23.16 -22.27 17.20
C LEU A 342 -23.18 -23.35 18.29
N GLU A 343 -22.89 -24.63 17.96
CA GLU A 343 -22.79 -25.69 18.95
C GLU A 343 -21.50 -25.54 19.74
N MET A 344 -20.39 -25.25 19.05
CA MET A 344 -19.10 -24.95 19.68
C MET A 344 -19.21 -23.69 20.56
N VAL A 345 -19.87 -22.64 20.10
CA VAL A 345 -20.11 -21.42 20.90
C VAL A 345 -20.87 -21.75 22.19
N ALA A 346 -21.93 -22.53 22.10
CA ALA A 346 -22.73 -22.92 23.27
C ALA A 346 -21.92 -23.76 24.27
N GLU A 347 -21.08 -24.68 23.79
CA GLU A 347 -20.16 -25.49 24.61
C GLU A 347 -19.12 -24.60 25.33
N LEU A 348 -18.44 -23.73 24.61
CA LEU A 348 -17.39 -22.84 25.14
C LEU A 348 -17.97 -21.85 26.15
N LEU A 349 -19.15 -21.28 25.89
CA LEU A 349 -19.81 -20.38 26.84
C LEU A 349 -20.32 -21.09 28.10
N GLY A 350 -20.68 -22.37 28.02
CA GLY A 350 -21.15 -23.13 29.18
C GLY A 350 -22.35 -22.51 29.89
N GLY A 351 -23.24 -21.83 29.17
CA GLY A 351 -24.40 -21.13 29.70
C GLY A 351 -24.14 -19.71 30.24
N ARG A 352 -22.92 -19.19 30.06
CA ARG A 352 -22.61 -17.78 30.32
C ARG A 352 -23.18 -16.87 29.24
N THR A 353 -23.42 -15.61 29.56
CA THR A 353 -23.84 -14.57 28.61
C THR A 353 -22.92 -13.35 28.75
N PRO A 354 -21.74 -13.41 28.11
CA PRO A 354 -20.84 -12.25 28.11
C PRO A 354 -21.53 -11.03 27.49
N SER A 355 -21.37 -9.89 28.16
CA SER A 355 -21.86 -8.59 27.70
C SER A 355 -20.71 -7.63 27.54
N PHE A 356 -20.61 -6.97 26.39
CA PHE A 356 -19.54 -6.03 26.06
C PHE A 356 -19.98 -5.03 24.98
N THR A 357 -19.16 -3.99 24.76
CA THR A 357 -19.37 -2.98 23.72
C THR A 357 -18.24 -3.07 22.70
N LEU A 358 -18.58 -3.16 21.42
CA LEU A 358 -17.65 -2.97 20.30
C LEU A 358 -17.42 -1.47 20.13
N THR A 359 -16.16 -1.03 20.15
CA THR A 359 -15.78 0.36 19.88
C THR A 359 -15.00 0.42 18.57
N THR A 360 -15.42 1.28 17.63
CA THR A 360 -14.84 1.36 16.30
C THR A 360 -15.04 2.72 15.65
N ALA A 361 -14.20 3.05 14.65
CA ALA A 361 -14.46 4.13 13.70
C ALA A 361 -15.14 3.64 12.40
N ASN A 362 -15.22 2.31 12.18
CA ASN A 362 -15.86 1.71 11.02
C ASN A 362 -17.32 1.33 11.35
N GLN A 363 -18.25 2.23 11.03
CA GLN A 363 -19.66 2.05 11.34
C GLN A 363 -20.25 0.78 10.72
N LEU A 364 -20.02 0.56 9.40
CA LEU A 364 -20.61 -0.58 8.70
C LEU A 364 -20.16 -1.91 9.31
N LEU A 365 -18.86 -2.09 9.49
CA LEU A 365 -18.30 -3.31 10.08
C LEU A 365 -18.80 -3.50 11.52
N GLY A 366 -18.84 -2.42 12.32
CA GLY A 366 -19.35 -2.45 13.69
C GLY A 366 -20.80 -2.89 13.77
N GLU A 367 -21.68 -2.35 12.94
CA GLU A 367 -23.11 -2.70 12.88
C GLU A 367 -23.31 -4.16 12.45
N VAL A 368 -22.59 -4.63 11.44
CA VAL A 368 -22.68 -6.03 10.97
C VAL A 368 -22.20 -7.00 12.04
N LEU A 369 -21.04 -6.73 12.68
CA LEU A 369 -20.53 -7.57 13.78
C LEU A 369 -21.51 -7.58 14.98
N GLN A 370 -22.02 -6.44 15.38
CA GLN A 370 -23.01 -6.35 16.45
C GLN A 370 -24.26 -7.19 16.11
N GLN A 371 -24.77 -7.07 14.90
CA GLN A 371 -25.94 -7.83 14.46
C GLN A 371 -25.68 -9.34 14.47
N GLN A 372 -24.54 -9.79 13.93
CA GLN A 372 -24.18 -11.21 13.91
C GLN A 372 -24.07 -11.75 15.33
N LEU A 373 -23.31 -11.10 16.20
CA LEU A 373 -23.05 -11.56 17.56
C LEU A 373 -24.33 -11.57 18.42
N ASN A 374 -25.21 -10.56 18.29
CA ASN A 374 -26.50 -10.54 18.99
C ASN A 374 -27.50 -11.56 18.44
N ALA A 375 -27.32 -12.08 17.22
CA ALA A 375 -28.10 -13.18 16.69
C ALA A 375 -27.68 -14.56 17.26
N VAL A 376 -26.46 -14.63 17.82
CA VAL A 376 -25.94 -15.85 18.46
C VAL A 376 -26.40 -15.91 19.91
N PRO A 377 -27.08 -16.98 20.34
CA PRO A 377 -27.47 -17.14 21.73
C PRO A 377 -26.25 -17.15 22.66
N GLY A 378 -26.24 -16.24 23.64
CA GLY A 378 -25.17 -16.18 24.63
C GLY A 378 -24.30 -14.93 24.56
N PHE A 379 -24.54 -14.02 23.61
CA PHE A 379 -23.86 -12.72 23.60
C PHE A 379 -24.85 -11.56 23.78
N GLU A 380 -24.41 -10.51 24.49
CA GLU A 380 -25.09 -9.21 24.57
C GLU A 380 -24.08 -8.13 24.16
N VAL A 381 -24.21 -7.61 22.92
CA VAL A 381 -23.21 -6.73 22.31
C VAL A 381 -23.76 -5.34 22.07
N GLY A 382 -23.18 -4.34 22.74
CA GLY A 382 -23.35 -2.93 22.45
C GLY A 382 -22.44 -2.49 21.30
N LEU A 383 -22.71 -1.31 20.73
CA LEU A 383 -21.87 -0.68 19.71
C LEU A 383 -21.64 0.79 20.05
N GLU A 384 -20.39 1.21 19.98
CA GLU A 384 -19.97 2.60 20.06
C GLU A 384 -19.18 2.95 18.80
N VAL A 385 -19.75 3.84 17.98
CA VAL A 385 -19.09 4.35 16.79
C VAL A 385 -18.54 5.74 17.07
N LEU A 386 -17.26 5.93 16.93
CA LEU A 386 -16.54 7.19 17.11
C LEU A 386 -16.11 7.77 15.77
N SER A 387 -15.88 9.08 15.69
CA SER A 387 -15.17 9.63 14.53
C SER A 387 -13.72 9.10 14.50
N THR A 388 -13.10 9.07 13.32
CA THR A 388 -11.70 8.66 13.18
C THR A 388 -10.77 9.44 14.12
N GLU A 389 -10.97 10.76 14.23
CA GLU A 389 -10.21 11.62 15.11
C GLU A 389 -10.39 11.27 16.60
N GLN A 390 -11.63 10.94 17.02
CA GLN A 390 -11.90 10.54 18.40
C GLN A 390 -11.36 9.15 18.70
N TYR A 391 -11.47 8.22 17.75
CA TYR A 391 -11.04 6.83 17.92
C TYR A 391 -9.52 6.71 18.02
N PHE A 392 -8.78 7.43 17.17
CA PHE A 392 -7.32 7.48 17.15
C PHE A 392 -6.75 8.74 17.85
N ALA A 393 -7.48 9.30 18.82
CA ALA A 393 -6.98 10.44 19.58
C ALA A 393 -5.61 10.17 20.18
N ASP A 394 -4.76 11.19 20.25
CA ASP A 394 -3.41 11.06 20.78
C ASP A 394 -3.38 10.64 22.25
N GLY A 395 -2.38 9.86 22.61
CA GLY A 395 -2.04 9.47 23.98
C GLY A 395 -2.49 8.05 24.37
N GLU A 396 -2.02 7.62 25.53
CA GLU A 396 -2.26 6.27 26.07
C GLU A 396 -3.73 5.98 26.40
N ALA A 397 -4.56 6.99 26.48
CA ALA A 397 -6.01 6.86 26.75
C ALA A 397 -6.85 6.80 25.46
N SER A 398 -6.22 6.64 24.32
CA SER A 398 -6.88 6.54 23.01
C SER A 398 -7.88 5.39 23.00
N PRO A 399 -9.14 5.61 22.57
CA PRO A 399 -10.19 4.58 22.61
C PRO A 399 -9.81 3.28 21.91
N TRP A 400 -9.09 3.36 20.79
CA TRP A 400 -8.67 2.17 20.03
C TRP A 400 -7.67 1.27 20.76
N LEU A 401 -6.99 1.80 21.81
CA LEU A 401 -6.03 1.06 22.65
C LEU A 401 -6.63 0.62 24.00
N THR A 402 -7.70 1.28 24.47
CA THR A 402 -8.15 1.14 25.86
C THR A 402 -9.55 0.60 26.01
N ALA A 403 -10.37 0.60 24.95
CA ALA A 403 -11.69 0.01 25.05
C ALA A 403 -11.61 -1.52 25.13
N PRO A 404 -12.52 -2.18 25.90
CA PRO A 404 -12.47 -3.63 26.12
C PRO A 404 -12.53 -4.48 24.84
N VAL A 405 -13.19 -3.98 23.80
CA VAL A 405 -13.22 -4.56 22.46
C VAL A 405 -13.11 -3.46 21.43
N THR A 406 -12.07 -3.50 20.64
CA THR A 406 -11.88 -2.53 19.56
C THR A 406 -11.85 -3.23 18.20
N VAL A 407 -12.38 -2.55 17.18
CA VAL A 407 -12.33 -3.05 15.79
C VAL A 407 -11.55 -2.06 14.96
N THR A 408 -10.36 -2.48 14.53
CA THR A 408 -9.37 -1.59 13.87
C THR A 408 -8.79 -2.28 12.64
N ASN A 409 -8.62 -1.50 11.57
CA ASN A 409 -7.92 -1.99 10.39
C ASN A 409 -6.38 -1.91 10.56
N TRP A 410 -5.71 -2.86 9.92
CA TRP A 410 -4.25 -2.97 9.94
C TRP A 410 -3.74 -3.18 8.53
N ALA A 411 -2.88 -2.28 8.10
CA ALA A 411 -2.16 -2.44 6.84
C ALA A 411 -1.27 -3.70 6.90
N LYS A 412 -1.15 -4.38 5.76
CA LYS A 412 -0.32 -5.58 5.62
C LYS A 412 1.12 -5.32 6.08
N ARG A 413 1.66 -6.26 6.82
CA ARG A 413 3.05 -6.31 7.30
C ARG A 413 3.52 -7.76 7.33
N VAL A 414 4.82 -7.97 7.47
CA VAL A 414 5.36 -9.30 7.79
C VAL A 414 4.88 -9.75 9.18
N PRO A 415 4.65 -11.04 9.40
CA PRO A 415 4.05 -11.56 10.64
C PRO A 415 4.77 -11.13 11.91
N SER A 416 6.10 -11.07 11.92
CA SER A 416 6.90 -10.70 13.08
C SER A 416 6.74 -9.23 13.48
N GLN A 417 6.47 -8.33 12.54
CA GLN A 417 6.16 -6.93 12.85
C GLN A 417 4.85 -6.80 13.63
N TYR A 418 3.85 -7.65 13.37
CA TYR A 418 2.64 -7.62 14.20
C TYR A 418 2.92 -8.05 15.63
N VAL A 419 3.81 -9.05 15.85
CA VAL A 419 4.15 -9.45 17.21
C VAL A 419 4.82 -8.30 17.97
N SER A 420 5.75 -7.60 17.35
CA SER A 420 6.44 -6.47 17.97
C SER A 420 5.56 -5.23 18.18
N LEU A 421 4.55 -5.03 17.35
CA LEU A 421 3.69 -3.84 17.41
C LEU A 421 2.40 -4.07 18.19
N VAL A 422 1.85 -5.30 18.16
CA VAL A 422 0.46 -5.59 18.54
C VAL A 422 0.33 -6.67 19.60
N TYR A 423 1.20 -7.71 19.60
CA TYR A 423 1.06 -8.88 20.46
C TYR A 423 2.12 -8.97 21.57
N GLY A 424 3.21 -8.22 21.48
CA GLY A 424 4.31 -8.28 22.44
C GLY A 424 4.01 -7.53 23.74
N ALA A 425 4.68 -7.93 24.82
CA ALA A 425 4.64 -7.19 26.08
C ALA A 425 5.20 -5.77 25.89
N GLY A 426 4.38 -4.76 26.15
CA GLY A 426 4.77 -3.35 25.96
C GLY A 426 4.80 -2.90 24.50
N ALA A 427 4.27 -3.69 23.57
CA ALA A 427 4.08 -3.27 22.19
C ALA A 427 3.20 -2.01 22.12
N PRO A 428 3.59 -0.99 21.30
CA PRO A 428 2.99 0.35 21.37
C PRO A 428 1.51 0.38 20.95
N TRP A 429 1.06 -0.63 20.20
CA TRP A 429 -0.29 -0.71 19.64
C TRP A 429 -1.05 -1.96 20.11
N ASN A 430 -0.69 -2.48 21.28
CA ASN A 430 -1.28 -3.69 21.85
C ASN A 430 -2.65 -3.40 22.49
N ALA A 431 -3.67 -3.20 21.69
CA ALA A 431 -5.05 -2.97 22.17
C ALA A 431 -5.65 -4.18 22.92
N SER A 432 -5.12 -5.38 22.71
CA SER A 432 -5.57 -6.58 23.43
C SER A 432 -4.88 -6.76 24.80
N HIS A 433 -3.86 -5.97 25.12
CA HIS A 433 -3.01 -6.13 26.30
C HIS A 433 -2.43 -7.55 26.47
N TYR A 434 -2.38 -8.30 25.35
CA TYR A 434 -1.87 -9.65 25.32
C TYR A 434 -0.34 -9.66 25.49
N ALA A 435 0.15 -10.62 26.26
CA ALA A 435 1.59 -10.85 26.42
C ALA A 435 1.82 -12.35 26.55
N ASN A 436 2.58 -12.91 25.61
CA ASN A 436 2.96 -14.32 25.63
C ASN A 436 4.44 -14.47 25.30
N PRO A 437 5.32 -14.72 26.31
CA PRO A 437 6.75 -14.88 26.08
C PRO A 437 7.09 -16.01 25.09
N ALA A 438 6.24 -17.04 24.99
CA ALA A 438 6.46 -18.12 24.03
C ALA A 438 6.23 -17.67 22.59
N LEU A 439 5.26 -16.78 22.35
CA LEU A 439 5.05 -16.18 21.04
C LEU A 439 6.21 -15.26 20.64
N GLU A 440 6.71 -14.45 21.58
CA GLU A 440 7.87 -13.58 21.36
C GLU A 440 9.13 -14.37 21.02
N GLU A 441 9.38 -15.46 21.77
CA GLU A 441 10.51 -16.37 21.52
C GLU A 441 10.39 -17.07 20.16
N LEU A 442 9.19 -17.57 19.79
CA LEU A 442 8.95 -18.18 18.49
C LEU A 442 9.19 -17.19 17.34
N THR A 443 8.76 -15.96 17.52
CA THR A 443 8.94 -14.90 16.53
C THR A 443 10.40 -14.54 16.38
N ALA A 444 11.16 -14.44 17.48
CA ALA A 444 12.60 -14.20 17.41
C ALA A 444 13.34 -15.34 16.68
N GLN A 445 12.93 -16.61 16.91
CA GLN A 445 13.47 -17.74 16.15
C GLN A 445 13.09 -17.69 14.67
N PHE A 446 11.87 -17.30 14.36
CA PHE A 446 11.37 -17.13 12.98
C PHE A 446 12.17 -16.07 12.23
N ASP A 447 12.40 -14.91 12.86
CA ASP A 447 13.20 -13.82 12.31
C ASP A 447 14.66 -14.22 12.08
N ALA A 448 15.22 -15.10 12.95
CA ALA A 448 16.58 -15.57 12.83
C ALA A 448 16.76 -16.74 11.85
N THR A 449 15.69 -17.25 11.23
CA THR A 449 15.72 -18.48 10.44
C THR A 449 15.54 -18.19 8.97
N THR A 450 16.50 -18.54 8.12
CA THR A 450 16.43 -18.46 6.65
C THR A 450 16.14 -19.82 6.00
N ASP A 451 16.35 -20.95 6.72
CA ASP A 451 16.00 -22.29 6.22
C ASP A 451 14.49 -22.43 6.06
N ALA A 452 14.05 -22.74 4.85
CA ALA A 452 12.62 -22.74 4.50
C ALA A 452 11.81 -23.78 5.30
N VAL A 453 12.39 -24.93 5.65
CA VAL A 453 11.68 -25.99 6.40
C VAL A 453 11.52 -25.58 7.86
N ALA A 454 12.58 -25.12 8.49
CA ALA A 454 12.55 -24.66 9.87
C ALA A 454 11.64 -23.41 10.02
N ARG A 455 11.66 -22.53 9.02
CA ARG A 455 10.78 -21.34 8.96
C ARG A 455 9.31 -21.72 8.85
N GLN A 456 8.97 -22.74 8.06
CA GLN A 456 7.61 -23.28 8.00
C GLN A 456 7.14 -23.83 9.34
N GLU A 457 7.96 -24.61 10.05
CA GLU A 457 7.63 -25.15 11.37
C GLU A 457 7.39 -24.04 12.41
N LEU A 458 8.16 -22.97 12.34
CA LEU A 458 7.98 -21.79 13.21
C LEU A 458 6.71 -21.01 12.86
N ALA A 459 6.40 -20.83 11.59
CA ALA A 459 5.16 -20.20 11.15
C ALA A 459 3.93 -20.98 11.66
N ASP A 460 3.94 -22.31 11.53
CA ASP A 460 2.86 -23.19 12.04
C ASP A 460 2.67 -23.00 13.55
N ARG A 461 3.74 -22.92 14.32
CA ARG A 461 3.70 -22.74 15.77
C ARG A 461 3.23 -21.34 16.17
N ILE A 462 3.70 -20.30 15.51
CA ILE A 462 3.26 -18.91 15.73
C ILE A 462 1.77 -18.79 15.48
N ALA A 463 1.33 -19.25 14.32
CA ALA A 463 -0.08 -19.20 13.93
C ALA A 463 -0.96 -20.03 14.87
N HIS A 464 -0.46 -21.19 15.37
CA HIS A 464 -1.19 -21.99 16.35
C HIS A 464 -1.40 -21.24 17.67
N VAL A 465 -0.40 -20.51 18.15
CA VAL A 465 -0.54 -19.68 19.38
C VAL A 465 -1.54 -18.55 19.15
N GLN A 466 -1.47 -17.83 18.05
CA GLN A 466 -2.43 -16.77 17.73
C GLN A 466 -3.86 -17.33 17.63
N TRP A 467 -4.01 -18.47 16.94
CA TRP A 467 -5.29 -19.14 16.78
C TRP A 467 -5.86 -19.68 18.09
N SER A 468 -5.05 -20.26 18.98
CA SER A 468 -5.53 -20.85 20.24
C SER A 468 -5.77 -19.84 21.35
N ASP A 469 -4.98 -18.78 21.44
CA ASP A 469 -5.11 -17.78 22.50
C ASP A 469 -6.13 -16.68 22.17
N VAL A 470 -6.39 -16.47 20.88
CA VAL A 470 -7.38 -15.51 20.33
C VAL A 470 -7.31 -14.13 20.99
N PRO A 471 -6.18 -13.45 21.03
CA PRO A 471 -6.15 -12.08 21.51
C PRO A 471 -6.78 -11.11 20.50
N VAL A 472 -6.78 -11.49 19.22
CA VAL A 472 -7.38 -10.76 18.11
C VAL A 472 -8.11 -11.75 17.22
N VAL A 473 -9.36 -11.47 16.88
CA VAL A 473 -10.09 -12.20 15.84
C VAL A 473 -9.88 -11.47 14.52
N ILE A 474 -9.33 -12.19 13.53
CA ILE A 474 -9.11 -11.69 12.17
C ILE A 474 -10.02 -12.45 11.24
N PRO A 475 -11.20 -11.89 10.88
CA PRO A 475 -12.19 -12.61 10.10
C PRO A 475 -11.90 -12.66 8.60
N ALA A 476 -11.21 -11.65 8.07
CA ALA A 476 -10.97 -11.52 6.62
C ALA A 476 -9.68 -10.75 6.32
N TYR A 477 -9.03 -11.13 5.21
CA TYR A 477 -7.95 -10.35 4.58
C TYR A 477 -8.51 -9.63 3.36
N SER A 478 -8.56 -8.32 3.39
CA SER A 478 -9.10 -7.54 2.27
C SER A 478 -8.08 -7.33 1.16
N LYS A 479 -8.61 -7.19 -0.04
CA LYS A 479 -7.86 -6.93 -1.27
C LYS A 479 -8.22 -5.55 -1.80
N SER A 480 -7.28 -4.88 -2.43
CA SER A 480 -7.59 -3.71 -3.23
C SER A 480 -7.92 -4.15 -4.66
N GLN A 481 -9.01 -3.63 -5.17
CA GLN A 481 -9.42 -3.86 -6.55
C GLN A 481 -9.60 -2.52 -7.27
N ALA A 482 -9.40 -2.55 -8.58
CA ALA A 482 -9.67 -1.42 -9.45
C ALA A 482 -10.34 -1.87 -10.74
N LEU A 483 -11.10 -0.97 -11.34
CA LEU A 483 -11.56 -1.09 -12.71
C LEU A 483 -10.52 -0.48 -13.64
N GLN A 484 -10.22 -1.17 -14.72
CA GLN A 484 -9.30 -0.74 -15.76
C GLN A 484 -10.02 -0.61 -17.10
N ASN A 485 -9.72 0.45 -17.83
CA ASN A 485 -10.24 0.65 -19.18
C ASN A 485 -9.77 -0.50 -20.10
N PRO A 486 -10.64 -1.14 -20.89
CA PRO A 486 -10.29 -2.27 -21.77
C PRO A 486 -9.19 -1.99 -22.81
N ARG A 487 -8.91 -0.71 -23.10
CA ARG A 487 -7.80 -0.32 -23.98
C ARG A 487 -6.42 -0.54 -23.35
N VAL A 488 -6.35 -0.60 -22.03
CA VAL A 488 -5.11 -0.93 -21.31
C VAL A 488 -4.91 -2.44 -21.33
N LYS A 489 -3.75 -2.88 -21.77
CA LYS A 489 -3.34 -4.29 -21.74
C LYS A 489 -2.24 -4.48 -20.72
N GLY A 490 -2.23 -5.68 -20.13
CA GLY A 490 -1.37 -5.95 -19.00
C GLY A 490 -1.97 -5.50 -17.67
N GLU A 491 -1.39 -5.98 -16.60
CA GLU A 491 -1.89 -5.73 -15.26
C GLU A 491 -0.91 -4.86 -14.50
N PHE A 492 -1.32 -3.63 -14.26
CA PHE A 492 -0.55 -2.68 -13.48
C PHE A 492 -0.44 -3.16 -12.02
N ILE A 493 0.79 -3.31 -11.56
CA ILE A 493 1.11 -3.52 -10.16
C ILE A 493 1.48 -2.16 -9.59
N GLY A 494 0.55 -1.52 -8.93
CA GLY A 494 0.72 -0.19 -8.35
C GLY A 494 0.84 -0.24 -6.85
N ALA A 495 1.47 0.78 -6.27
CA ALA A 495 1.46 1.01 -4.83
C ALA A 495 0.03 1.27 -4.37
N ILE A 496 -0.67 0.22 -4.00
CA ILE A 496 -1.95 0.34 -3.29
C ILE A 496 -1.68 0.14 -1.81
N ASP A 497 -0.51 -0.41 -1.48
CA ASP A 497 -0.06 -0.68 -0.14
C ASP A 497 1.40 -0.24 0.03
N PHE A 498 1.84 -0.12 1.27
CA PHE A 498 3.18 0.28 1.70
C PHE A 498 4.33 -0.61 1.16
N TYR A 499 4.05 -1.65 0.36
CA TYR A 499 4.99 -2.69 -0.05
C TYR A 499 5.19 -2.84 -1.55
N THR A 500 4.58 -2.01 -2.40
CA THR A 500 4.74 -2.19 -3.85
C THR A 500 5.23 -0.92 -4.52
N GLY A 501 6.40 -0.98 -5.13
CA GLY A 501 6.83 0.03 -6.10
C GLY A 501 5.96 -0.02 -7.36
N TYR A 502 5.84 1.08 -8.06
CA TYR A 502 5.17 1.12 -9.35
C TYR A 502 5.90 0.24 -10.36
N ASN A 503 5.17 -0.62 -11.07
CA ASN A 503 5.71 -1.41 -12.15
C ASN A 503 4.80 -1.36 -13.39
N PHE A 504 5.30 -0.72 -14.43
CA PHE A 504 4.61 -0.58 -15.72
C PHE A 504 5.17 -1.49 -16.81
N ALA A 505 6.09 -2.40 -16.47
CA ALA A 505 6.62 -3.36 -17.44
C ALA A 505 5.50 -4.24 -18.00
N GLY A 506 5.37 -4.31 -19.33
CA GLY A 506 4.33 -5.07 -20.02
C GLY A 506 2.95 -4.42 -20.01
N ILE A 507 2.82 -3.15 -19.60
CA ILE A 507 1.60 -2.36 -19.79
C ILE A 507 1.66 -1.66 -21.14
N SER A 508 0.60 -1.85 -21.95
CA SER A 508 0.44 -1.14 -23.22
C SER A 508 -0.98 -0.60 -23.37
N ILE A 509 -1.16 0.34 -24.31
CA ILE A 509 -2.45 0.96 -24.60
C ILE A 509 -2.80 0.71 -26.05
N GLU A 510 -3.89 0.01 -26.29
CA GLU A 510 -4.49 -0.16 -27.61
C GLU A 510 -5.21 1.11 -28.04
N PRO A 511 -5.07 1.55 -29.31
CA PRO A 511 -5.69 2.77 -29.83
C PRO A 511 -7.23 2.72 -29.86
#